data_d51d904f5f67efbb0594ac0bc4a44eab
#
_entry.id   d51d904f5f67efbb0594ac0bc4a44eab
#
_cell.length_a   1.000
_cell.length_b   1.000
_cell.length_c   1.000
_cell.angle_alpha   90.00
_cell.angle_beta   90.00
_cell.angle_gamma   90.00
#
_symmetry.space_group_name_H-M   'P 1'
#
loop_
_entity.id
_entity.type
_entity.pdbx_description
1 polymer ?
#
loop_
_entity_poly.entity_id
_entity_poly.type
_entity_poly.pdbx_seq_one_letter_code
_entity_poly.pdbx_strand_id
1 'polypeptide(L)'
;MEVKLTKKALEHLGFWKKSGNKAIQKKIQLLIEDIMKNPFEGIGKPEALKYNLQGTWSRKINEEHRIVYEIPDEGILLIHSLKGHYTNLEI
;
A
#
# COMPACT_ATOMS: atom_id res chain seq x y z
N MET A 1 9.33 1.37 -12.74
CA MET A 1 9.40 1.66 -11.28
C MET A 1 9.68 0.37 -10.53
N GLU A 2 10.63 0.40 -9.62
CA GLU A 2 10.97 -0.76 -8.80
C GLU A 2 10.08 -0.80 -7.56
N VAL A 3 9.52 -1.97 -7.23
CA VAL A 3 8.66 -2.14 -6.06
C VAL A 3 9.48 -2.80 -4.94
N LYS A 4 9.52 -2.12 -3.79
CA LYS A 4 10.16 -2.65 -2.59
C LYS A 4 9.12 -2.75 -1.47
N LEU A 5 9.25 -3.75 -0.62
CA LEU A 5 8.36 -3.95 0.52
C LEU A 5 9.18 -3.92 1.81
N THR A 6 8.66 -3.23 2.83
CA THR A 6 9.22 -3.32 4.16
C THR A 6 8.99 -4.72 4.73
N LYS A 7 9.66 -5.05 5.83
CA LYS A 7 9.43 -6.32 6.53
C LYS A 7 7.96 -6.51 6.88
N LYS A 8 7.31 -5.45 7.40
CA LYS A 8 5.89 -5.48 7.74
C LYS A 8 5.03 -5.76 6.51
N ALA A 9 5.31 -5.10 5.39
CA ALA A 9 4.55 -5.32 4.16
C ALA A 9 4.72 -6.74 3.63
N LEU A 10 5.93 -7.30 3.74
CA LEU A 10 6.18 -8.70 3.36
C LEU A 10 5.36 -9.66 4.24
N GLU A 11 5.29 -9.41 5.53
CA GLU A 11 4.48 -10.20 6.45
C GLU A 11 2.99 -10.14 6.08
N HIS A 12 2.50 -8.94 5.76
CA HIS A 12 1.11 -8.76 5.33
C HIS A 12 0.82 -9.50 4.02
N LEU A 13 1.75 -9.44 3.08
CA LEU A 13 1.59 -10.16 1.82
C LEU A 13 1.50 -11.67 2.06
N GLY A 14 2.35 -12.20 2.94
CA GLY A 14 2.30 -13.60 3.34
C GLY A 14 0.99 -13.97 4.00
N PHE A 15 0.47 -13.08 4.85
CA PHE A 15 -0.84 -13.27 5.49
C PHE A 15 -1.95 -13.43 4.44
N TRP A 16 -2.00 -12.53 3.46
CA TRP A 16 -3.02 -12.59 2.42
C TRP A 16 -2.90 -13.83 1.54
N LYS A 17 -1.67 -14.26 1.24
CA LYS A 17 -1.45 -15.49 0.48
C LYS A 17 -1.97 -16.71 1.24
N LYS A 18 -1.67 -16.81 2.54
CA LYS A 18 -2.13 -17.92 3.38
C LYS A 18 -3.63 -17.90 3.59
N SER A 19 -4.24 -16.73 3.65
CA SER A 19 -5.69 -16.60 3.87
C SER A 19 -6.51 -17.16 2.73
N GLY A 20 -5.92 -17.25 1.54
CA GLY A 20 -6.65 -17.66 0.34
C GLY A 20 -7.63 -16.62 -0.18
N ASN A 21 -7.58 -15.39 0.35
CA ASN A 21 -8.47 -14.32 -0.08
C ASN A 21 -8.02 -13.76 -1.44
N LYS A 22 -8.52 -14.37 -2.50
CA LYS A 22 -8.15 -14.02 -3.87
C LYS A 22 -8.59 -12.60 -4.25
N ALA A 23 -9.74 -12.15 -3.74
CA ALA A 23 -10.24 -10.82 -4.05
C ALA A 23 -9.30 -9.73 -3.54
N ILE A 24 -8.83 -9.86 -2.30
CA ILE A 24 -7.87 -8.91 -1.73
C ILE A 24 -6.53 -8.96 -2.46
N GLN A 25 -6.03 -10.16 -2.77
CA GLN A 25 -4.77 -10.31 -3.49
C GLN A 25 -4.83 -9.63 -4.86
N LYS A 26 -5.93 -9.83 -5.58
CA LYS A 26 -6.14 -9.19 -6.88
C LYS A 26 -6.23 -7.67 -6.76
N LYS A 27 -6.93 -7.18 -5.74
CA LYS A 27 -7.06 -5.73 -5.52
C LYS A 27 -5.71 -5.10 -5.22
N ILE A 28 -4.89 -5.75 -4.38
CA ILE A 28 -3.54 -5.28 -4.09
C ILE A 28 -2.72 -5.17 -5.37
N GLN A 29 -2.78 -6.18 -6.23
CA GLN A 29 -2.07 -6.16 -7.49
C GLN A 29 -2.52 -5.00 -8.38
N LEU A 30 -3.82 -4.78 -8.50
CA LEU A 30 -4.36 -3.68 -9.29
C LEU A 30 -3.92 -2.32 -8.76
N LEU A 31 -3.93 -2.17 -7.43
CA LEU A 31 -3.49 -0.94 -6.79
C LEU A 31 -2.01 -0.66 -7.05
N ILE A 32 -1.16 -1.67 -6.92
CA ILE A 32 0.27 -1.51 -7.18
C ILE A 32 0.50 -1.10 -8.63
N GLU A 33 -0.17 -1.73 -9.57
CA GLU A 33 -0.06 -1.40 -10.99
C GLU A 33 -0.49 0.05 -11.26
N ASP A 34 -1.59 0.48 -10.61
CA ASP A 34 -2.08 1.84 -10.79
C ASP A 34 -1.15 2.88 -10.16
N ILE A 35 -0.62 2.58 -8.97
CA ILE A 35 0.38 3.44 -8.30
C ILE A 35 1.62 3.62 -9.19
N MET A 36 2.07 2.56 -9.84
CA MET A 36 3.23 2.63 -10.72
C MET A 36 3.02 3.55 -11.90
N LYS A 37 1.77 3.68 -12.36
CA LYS A 37 1.42 4.60 -13.44
C LYS A 37 1.19 6.02 -12.93
N ASN A 38 0.48 6.17 -11.82
CA ASN A 38 0.08 7.44 -11.26
C ASN A 38 0.19 7.37 -9.73
N PRO A 39 1.35 7.72 -9.15
CA PRO A 39 1.56 7.54 -7.71
C PRO A 39 0.60 8.32 -6.81
N PHE A 40 0.07 9.44 -7.29
CA PHE A 40 -0.68 10.35 -6.43
C PHE A 40 -2.13 10.56 -6.83
N GLU A 41 -2.61 9.81 -7.82
CA GLU A 41 -4.00 9.85 -8.23
C GLU A 41 -4.39 8.51 -8.83
N GLY A 42 -5.69 8.22 -8.89
CA GLY A 42 -6.19 7.00 -9.48
C GLY A 42 -7.13 6.25 -8.56
N ILE A 43 -7.17 4.91 -8.71
CA ILE A 43 -8.12 4.07 -7.98
C ILE A 43 -7.79 3.95 -6.50
N GLY A 44 -8.80 3.63 -5.69
CA GLY A 44 -8.61 3.41 -4.25
C GLY A 44 -8.53 4.68 -3.42
N LYS A 45 -8.93 5.82 -3.96
CA LYS A 45 -8.94 7.09 -3.25
C LYS A 45 -7.59 7.45 -2.64
N PRO A 46 -6.57 7.75 -3.46
CA PRO A 46 -5.25 8.13 -2.94
C PRO A 46 -5.35 9.31 -1.99
N GLU A 47 -4.72 9.18 -0.83
CA GLU A 47 -4.75 10.20 0.21
C GLU A 47 -3.36 10.38 0.79
N ALA A 48 -2.88 11.64 0.81
CA ALA A 48 -1.62 11.97 1.47
C ALA A 48 -1.83 11.94 2.98
N LEU A 49 -0.95 11.27 3.70
CA LEU A 49 -1.02 11.17 5.14
C LEU A 49 -0.28 12.32 5.81
N LYS A 50 -0.60 12.59 7.07
CA LYS A 50 -0.13 13.78 7.79
C LYS A 50 0.67 13.42 9.02
N TYR A 51 1.26 14.44 9.64
CA TYR A 51 2.01 14.35 10.91
C TYR A 51 3.17 13.37 10.79
N ASN A 52 3.26 12.40 11.68
CA ASN A 52 4.36 11.42 11.67
C ASN A 52 4.37 10.51 10.44
N LEU A 53 3.29 10.53 9.67
CA LEU A 53 3.19 9.76 8.42
C LEU A 53 3.38 10.62 7.18
N GLN A 54 3.78 11.89 7.36
CA GLN A 54 3.98 12.80 6.24
C GLN A 54 4.99 12.23 5.24
N GLY A 55 4.66 12.34 3.96
CA GLY A 55 5.46 11.76 2.88
C GLY A 55 4.96 10.40 2.44
N THR A 56 4.05 9.80 3.20
CA THR A 56 3.41 8.54 2.79
C THR A 56 2.00 8.80 2.28
N TRP A 57 1.49 7.82 1.55
CA TRP A 57 0.17 7.86 0.94
C TRP A 57 -0.57 6.57 1.25
N SER A 58 -1.90 6.62 1.22
CA SER A 58 -2.71 5.42 1.34
C SER A 58 -3.70 5.32 0.20
N ARG A 59 -4.08 4.08 -0.12
CA ARG A 59 -5.23 3.80 -0.98
C ARG A 59 -6.04 2.68 -0.37
N LYS A 60 -7.35 2.68 -0.59
CA LYS A 60 -8.23 1.64 -0.08
C LYS A 60 -8.04 0.34 -0.85
N ILE A 61 -7.77 -0.74 -0.11
CA ILE A 61 -7.91 -2.10 -0.61
C ILE A 61 -9.39 -2.46 -0.52
N ASN A 62 -9.99 -2.21 0.65
CA ASN A 62 -11.43 -2.29 0.90
C ASN A 62 -11.75 -1.37 2.08
N GLU A 63 -12.93 -1.47 2.69
CA GLU A 63 -13.30 -0.61 3.80
C GLU A 63 -12.41 -0.78 5.02
N GLU A 64 -11.89 -1.98 5.24
CA GLU A 64 -11.12 -2.35 6.42
C GLU A 64 -9.61 -2.18 6.24
N HIS A 65 -9.10 -2.36 5.03
CA HIS A 65 -7.67 -2.44 4.76
C HIS A 65 -7.19 -1.38 3.79
N ARG A 66 -5.95 -0.95 3.99
CA ARG A 66 -5.28 0.07 3.16
C ARG A 66 -3.93 -0.44 2.72
N ILE A 67 -3.50 -0.01 1.52
CA ILE A 67 -2.08 -0.04 1.16
C ILE A 67 -1.48 1.30 1.55
N VAL A 68 -0.36 1.27 2.27
CA VAL A 68 0.38 2.48 2.65
C VAL A 68 1.73 2.42 1.98
N TYR A 69 2.09 3.49 1.29
CA TYR A 69 3.28 3.51 0.44
C TYR A 69 3.90 4.89 0.37
N GLU A 70 5.12 4.95 -0.14
CA GLU A 70 5.77 6.22 -0.47
C GLU A 70 6.64 6.04 -1.71
N ILE A 71 7.02 7.17 -2.29
CA ILE A 71 7.97 7.23 -3.42
C ILE A 71 9.21 7.93 -2.88
N PRO A 72 10.12 7.20 -2.20
CA PRO A 72 11.29 7.83 -1.56
C PRO A 72 12.26 8.43 -2.57
N ASP A 73 12.32 7.83 -3.74
CA ASP A 73 13.13 8.30 -4.85
C ASP A 73 12.40 8.05 -6.15
N GLU A 74 12.76 8.81 -7.18
CA GLU A 74 12.20 8.61 -8.50
C GLU A 74 12.44 7.16 -8.94
N GLY A 75 11.38 6.51 -9.41
CA GLY A 75 11.45 5.15 -9.88
C GLY A 75 11.36 4.07 -8.80
N ILE A 76 11.15 4.44 -7.54
CA ILE A 76 11.00 3.47 -6.45
C ILE A 76 9.64 3.63 -5.77
N LEU A 77 8.91 2.52 -5.66
CA LEU A 77 7.69 2.42 -4.86
C LEU A 77 8.02 1.57 -3.63
N LEU A 78 7.95 2.18 -2.44
CA LEU A 78 8.16 1.48 -1.19
C LEU A 78 6.82 1.27 -0.49
N ILE A 79 6.44 0.01 -0.28
CA ILE A 79 5.20 -0.36 0.37
C ILE A 79 5.47 -0.64 1.84
N HIS A 80 4.79 0.10 2.72
CA HIS A 80 4.92 -0.01 4.17
C HIS A 80 3.93 -0.98 4.78
N SER A 81 2.72 -1.09 4.22
CA SER A 81 1.66 -1.89 4.81
C SER A 81 0.64 -2.29 3.75
N LEU A 82 0.07 -3.49 3.92
CA LEU A 82 -0.98 -4.03 3.04
C LEU A 82 -2.18 -4.53 3.84
N LYS A 83 -2.26 -4.21 5.14
CA LYS A 83 -3.29 -4.75 6.00
C LYS A 83 -3.57 -3.76 7.13
N GLY A 84 -4.84 -3.62 7.50
CA GLY A 84 -5.25 -2.70 8.54
C GLY A 84 -5.38 -1.27 8.05
N HIS A 85 -5.73 -0.38 8.95
CA HIS A 85 -5.90 1.04 8.67
C HIS A 85 -4.60 1.78 9.03
N TYR A 86 -4.27 2.84 8.28
CA TYR A 86 -3.03 3.57 8.51
C TYR A 86 -2.91 4.19 9.90
N THR A 87 -4.03 4.43 10.59
CA THR A 87 -4.02 4.97 11.96
C THR A 87 -3.36 4.02 12.97
N ASN A 88 -3.19 2.75 12.61
CA ASN A 88 -2.58 1.74 13.46
C ASN A 88 -1.11 1.48 13.09
N LEU A 89 -0.54 2.32 12.24
CA LEU A 89 0.82 2.12 11.76
C LEU A 89 1.82 2.91 12.59
N GLU A 90 2.97 2.27 12.87
CA GLU A 90 4.17 2.91 13.37
C GLU A 90 5.20 2.85 12.26
N ILE A 91 5.53 4.00 11.72
CA ILE A 91 6.51 4.13 10.65
C ILE A 91 7.72 4.89 11.15
#